data_7cf2abe04a394c79768278ad73404721
#
_entry.id   7cf2abe04a394c79768278ad73404721
#
_cell.length_a   1.000
_cell.length_b   1.000
_cell.length_c   1.000
_cell.angle_alpha   90.00
_cell.angle_beta   90.00
_cell.angle_gamma   90.00
#
_symmetry.space_group_name_H-M   'P 1'
#
loop_
_entity.id
_entity.type
_entity.pdbx_description
1 polymer ?
#
loop_
_entity_poly.entity_id
_entity_poly.type
_entity_poly.pdbx_seq_one_letter_code
_entity_poly.pdbx_strand_id
1 'polypeptide(L)'
;SAKALVKLLNREKFFKNLCLGSFSHKTMQYIRKSLKRDLPTTFSQMEVFSLLVDIKLDREPKYRGNYLQIPKSYFGYNLVSKKLLDFCKKNEIKVHIWTINKSSEMKNLIDMGVDGIMTDKCRALLEVLKSRDFIDKKITLEPFLVA
;
A
#
# COMPACT_ATOMS: atom_id res chain seq x y z
N SER A 1 18.40 -7.88 -8.20
CA SER A 1 17.98 -8.85 -7.19
C SER A 1 17.80 -8.17 -5.83
N ALA A 2 17.00 -8.75 -4.94
CA ALA A 2 16.77 -8.19 -3.59
C ALA A 2 18.07 -8.01 -2.79
N LYS A 3 19.06 -8.90 -2.99
CA LYS A 3 20.39 -8.77 -2.35
C LYS A 3 21.12 -7.50 -2.75
N ALA A 4 21.12 -7.16 -4.06
CA ALA A 4 21.77 -5.95 -4.56
C ALA A 4 21.06 -4.69 -4.03
N LEU A 5 19.73 -4.69 -4.01
CA LEU A 5 18.92 -3.59 -3.46
C LEU A 5 19.22 -3.38 -1.96
N VAL A 6 19.19 -4.42 -1.15
CA VAL A 6 19.51 -4.33 0.28
C VAL A 6 20.94 -3.83 0.52
N LYS A 7 21.92 -4.31 -0.28
CA LYS A 7 23.31 -3.81 -0.20
C LYS A 7 23.38 -2.31 -0.50
N LEU A 8 22.70 -1.84 -1.55
CA LEU A 8 22.61 -0.44 -1.91
C LEU A 8 21.98 0.39 -0.78
N LEU A 9 20.80 -0.02 -0.30
CA LEU A 9 20.06 0.69 0.74
C LEU A 9 20.80 0.74 2.07
N ASN A 10 21.58 -0.28 2.41
CA ASN A 10 22.38 -0.29 3.63
C ASN A 10 23.64 0.62 3.52
N ARG A 11 24.12 0.89 2.29
CA ARG A 11 25.26 1.75 2.02
C ARG A 11 24.88 3.23 1.94
N GLU A 12 23.80 3.54 1.22
CA GLU A 12 23.40 4.90 0.90
C GLU A 12 22.46 5.48 1.98
N LYS A 13 22.69 6.72 2.39
CA LYS A 13 21.89 7.40 3.42
C LYS A 13 20.73 8.25 2.85
N PHE A 14 20.65 8.39 1.53
CA PHE A 14 19.80 9.41 0.88
C PHE A 14 18.35 9.02 0.62
N PHE A 15 17.97 7.80 0.91
CA PHE A 15 16.58 7.32 0.66
C PHE A 15 15.66 7.73 1.80
N LYS A 16 15.17 8.98 1.73
CA LYS A 16 14.01 9.43 2.48
C LYS A 16 12.76 9.13 1.64
N ASN A 17 11.65 8.81 2.26
CA ASN A 17 10.36 8.57 1.60
C ASN A 17 10.39 7.37 0.61
N LEU A 18 10.93 6.25 1.04
CA LEU A 18 10.99 5.02 0.28
C LEU A 18 10.17 3.94 0.98
N CYS A 19 9.30 3.27 0.22
CA CYS A 19 8.59 2.07 0.66
C CYS A 19 9.03 0.88 -0.21
N LEU A 20 9.29 -0.26 0.42
CA LEU A 20 9.73 -1.47 -0.28
C LEU A 20 8.60 -2.48 -0.38
N GLY A 21 8.39 -3.02 -1.58
CA GLY A 21 7.36 -4.01 -1.84
C GLY A 21 7.83 -5.15 -2.74
N SER A 22 7.27 -6.33 -2.52
CA SER A 22 7.41 -7.46 -3.43
C SER A 22 6.24 -8.43 -3.23
N PHE A 23 5.77 -9.04 -4.32
CA PHE A 23 4.79 -10.12 -4.24
C PHE A 23 5.34 -11.38 -3.57
N SER A 24 6.66 -11.58 -3.62
CA SER A 24 7.32 -12.75 -3.02
C SER A 24 7.48 -12.60 -1.51
N HIS A 25 6.85 -13.52 -0.77
CA HIS A 25 6.99 -13.56 0.69
C HIS A 25 8.45 -13.77 1.14
N LYS A 26 9.18 -14.68 0.48
CA LYS A 26 10.61 -14.92 0.76
C LYS A 26 11.44 -13.65 0.57
N THR A 27 11.17 -12.90 -0.50
CA THR A 27 11.83 -11.63 -0.77
C THR A 27 11.53 -10.60 0.32
N MET A 28 10.27 -10.46 0.73
CA MET A 28 9.91 -9.51 1.80
C MET A 28 10.52 -9.88 3.14
N GLN A 29 10.53 -11.16 3.51
CA GLN A 29 11.20 -11.62 4.72
C GLN A 29 12.71 -11.31 4.68
N TYR A 30 13.37 -11.60 3.53
CA TYR A 30 14.78 -11.30 3.36
C TYR A 30 15.07 -9.79 3.49
N ILE A 31 14.29 -8.94 2.83
CA ILE A 31 14.42 -7.48 2.90
C ILE A 31 14.32 -7.01 4.34
N ARG A 32 13.23 -7.33 5.04
CA ARG A 32 13.00 -6.89 6.42
C ARG A 32 14.09 -7.36 7.38
N LYS A 33 14.58 -8.59 7.21
CA LYS A 33 15.66 -9.15 8.05
C LYS A 33 17.02 -8.54 7.78
N SER A 34 17.30 -8.13 6.54
CA SER A 34 18.64 -7.75 6.09
C SER A 34 18.85 -6.22 6.04
N LEU A 35 17.80 -5.43 6.15
CA LEU A 35 17.90 -3.99 6.25
C LEU A 35 18.43 -3.59 7.64
N LYS A 36 19.40 -2.65 7.65
CA LYS A 36 19.98 -2.08 8.87
C LYS A 36 19.23 -0.82 9.35
N ARG A 37 18.17 -0.45 8.66
CA ARG A 37 17.32 0.70 8.97
C ARG A 37 15.85 0.31 8.87
N ASP A 38 15.04 1.01 9.61
CA ASP A 38 13.58 0.86 9.51
C ASP A 38 13.08 1.60 8.28
N LEU A 39 12.66 0.86 7.25
CA LEU A 39 12.01 1.38 6.05
C LEU A 39 10.62 0.80 5.94
N PRO A 40 9.63 1.62 5.57
CA PRO A 40 8.28 1.13 5.35
C PRO A 40 8.25 0.01 4.31
N THR A 41 7.42 -0.99 4.56
CA THR A 41 7.27 -2.13 3.67
C THR A 41 5.81 -2.43 3.35
N THR A 42 5.57 -3.01 2.16
CA THR A 42 4.25 -3.52 1.79
C THR A 42 4.05 -4.94 2.28
N PHE A 43 2.81 -5.40 2.27
CA PHE A 43 2.48 -6.82 2.41
C PHE A 43 2.78 -7.57 1.12
N SER A 44 3.40 -8.74 1.22
CA SER A 44 3.51 -9.70 0.11
C SER A 44 2.17 -10.38 -0.16
N GLN A 45 2.02 -11.05 -1.29
CA GLN A 45 0.76 -11.69 -1.66
C GLN A 45 0.25 -12.68 -0.59
N MET A 46 1.13 -13.50 -0.03
CA MET A 46 0.77 -14.43 1.03
C MET A 46 0.39 -13.73 2.34
N GLU A 47 1.05 -12.62 2.65
CA GLU A 47 0.74 -11.81 3.84
C GLU A 47 -0.59 -11.08 3.68
N VAL A 48 -0.93 -10.61 2.46
CA VAL A 48 -2.26 -10.06 2.15
C VAL A 48 -3.33 -11.11 2.41
N PHE A 49 -3.14 -12.34 1.92
CA PHE A 49 -4.10 -13.42 2.16
C PHE A 49 -4.27 -13.71 3.66
N SER A 50 -3.17 -13.82 4.40
CA SER A 50 -3.21 -13.98 5.86
C SER A 50 -3.97 -12.84 6.54
N LEU A 51 -3.71 -11.58 6.15
CA LEU A 51 -4.39 -10.42 6.69
C LEU A 51 -5.89 -10.45 6.45
N LEU A 52 -6.35 -10.86 5.26
CA LEU A 52 -7.78 -11.01 4.96
C LEU A 52 -8.44 -12.07 5.86
N VAL A 53 -7.73 -13.16 6.16
CA VAL A 53 -8.20 -14.18 7.12
C VAL A 53 -8.26 -13.60 8.53
N ASP A 54 -7.24 -12.86 8.97
CA ASP A 54 -7.20 -12.22 10.29
C ASP A 54 -8.37 -11.22 10.45
N ILE A 55 -8.65 -10.40 9.40
CA ILE A 55 -9.81 -9.49 9.36
C ILE A 55 -11.14 -10.26 9.49
N LYS A 56 -11.26 -11.39 8.79
CA LYS A 56 -12.49 -12.20 8.83
C LYS A 56 -12.74 -12.78 10.22
N LEU A 57 -11.66 -13.21 10.89
CA LEU A 57 -11.68 -13.85 12.20
C LEU A 57 -11.53 -12.87 13.37
N ASP A 58 -11.47 -11.59 13.09
CA ASP A 58 -11.27 -10.50 14.07
C ASP A 58 -10.05 -10.73 14.98
N ARG A 59 -8.92 -11.09 14.36
CA ARG A 59 -7.64 -11.34 15.03
C ARG A 59 -6.66 -10.22 14.77
N GLU A 60 -5.66 -10.06 15.64
CA GLU A 60 -4.51 -9.20 15.36
C GLU A 60 -3.73 -9.70 14.13
N PRO A 61 -3.16 -8.78 13.31
CA PRO A 61 -2.44 -9.17 12.10
C PRO A 61 -1.21 -10.02 12.43
N LYS A 62 -1.11 -11.18 11.81
CA LYS A 62 0.05 -12.08 11.96
C LYS A 62 1.35 -11.47 11.42
N TYR A 63 1.27 -10.73 10.33
CA TYR A 63 2.41 -10.07 9.69
C TYR A 63 2.32 -8.57 9.85
N ARG A 64 3.47 -7.91 9.97
CA ARG A 64 3.55 -6.46 10.06
C ARG A 64 4.03 -5.87 8.74
N GLY A 65 3.30 -4.91 8.23
CA GLY A 65 3.62 -4.08 7.06
C GLY A 65 2.98 -2.72 7.23
N ASN A 66 3.53 -1.71 6.60
CA ASN A 66 3.04 -0.34 6.71
C ASN A 66 1.96 -0.05 5.66
N TYR A 67 2.04 -0.72 4.50
CA TYR A 67 1.17 -0.44 3.36
C TYR A 67 0.56 -1.72 2.80
N LEU A 68 -0.76 -1.76 2.78
CA LEU A 68 -1.54 -2.79 2.10
C LEU A 68 -1.85 -2.31 0.69
N GLN A 69 -1.15 -2.87 -0.31
CA GLN A 69 -1.33 -2.52 -1.72
C GLN A 69 -2.06 -3.66 -2.43
N ILE A 70 -3.35 -3.47 -2.71
CA ILE A 70 -4.23 -4.52 -3.26
C ILE A 70 -5.03 -4.02 -4.46
N PRO A 71 -5.45 -4.94 -5.38
CA PRO A 71 -6.44 -4.61 -6.39
C PRO A 71 -7.80 -4.35 -5.73
N LYS A 72 -8.66 -3.57 -6.40
CA LYS A 72 -10.03 -3.34 -5.93
C LYS A 72 -10.80 -4.66 -5.77
N SER A 73 -10.59 -5.59 -6.69
CA SER A 73 -11.24 -6.92 -6.68
C SER A 73 -10.27 -8.01 -7.08
N TYR A 74 -10.52 -9.23 -6.58
CA TYR A 74 -9.76 -10.43 -6.91
C TYR A 74 -10.72 -11.58 -7.17
N PHE A 75 -10.61 -12.25 -8.34
CA PHE A 75 -11.55 -13.28 -8.79
C PHE A 75 -13.04 -12.89 -8.64
N GLY A 76 -13.39 -11.65 -8.98
CA GLY A 76 -14.77 -11.14 -8.89
C GLY A 76 -15.21 -10.70 -7.50
N TYR A 77 -14.44 -10.97 -6.45
CA TYR A 77 -14.74 -10.53 -5.09
C TYR A 77 -14.15 -9.13 -4.83
N ASN A 78 -14.99 -8.20 -4.37
CA ASN A 78 -14.52 -6.89 -3.93
C ASN A 78 -13.72 -7.04 -2.64
N LEU A 79 -12.45 -6.62 -2.67
CA LEU A 79 -11.58 -6.67 -1.49
C LEU A 79 -11.74 -5.44 -0.60
N VAL A 80 -12.13 -4.30 -1.18
CA VAL A 80 -12.24 -3.04 -0.44
C VAL A 80 -13.59 -2.97 0.26
N SER A 81 -13.57 -3.05 1.57
CA SER A 81 -14.74 -2.96 2.41
C SER A 81 -14.49 -2.06 3.61
N LYS A 82 -15.57 -1.52 4.21
CA LYS A 82 -15.45 -0.73 5.43
C LYS A 82 -14.73 -1.53 6.55
N LYS A 83 -15.05 -2.81 6.71
CA LYS A 83 -14.39 -3.68 7.71
C LYS A 83 -12.88 -3.76 7.50
N LEU A 84 -12.43 -3.90 6.24
CA LEU A 84 -11.00 -3.90 5.90
C LEU A 84 -10.35 -2.55 6.24
N LEU A 85 -10.97 -1.45 5.84
CA LEU A 85 -10.42 -0.11 6.07
C LEU A 85 -10.36 0.22 7.57
N ASP A 86 -11.42 -0.07 8.32
CA ASP A 86 -11.45 0.14 9.78
C ASP A 86 -10.39 -0.70 10.50
N PHE A 87 -10.23 -1.98 10.10
CA PHE A 87 -9.20 -2.86 10.63
C PHE A 87 -7.79 -2.35 10.33
N CYS A 88 -7.52 -1.96 9.09
CA CYS A 88 -6.23 -1.42 8.69
C CYS A 88 -5.92 -0.11 9.44
N LYS A 89 -6.90 0.76 9.59
CA LYS A 89 -6.76 2.01 10.36
C LYS A 89 -6.44 1.75 11.83
N LYS A 90 -7.13 0.80 12.47
CA LYS A 90 -6.85 0.38 13.86
C LYS A 90 -5.40 -0.11 14.04
N ASN A 91 -4.86 -0.78 13.02
CA ASN A 91 -3.52 -1.39 13.04
C ASN A 91 -2.45 -0.52 12.35
N GLU A 92 -2.73 0.76 12.10
CA GLU A 92 -1.82 1.72 11.45
C GLU A 92 -1.31 1.27 10.07
N ILE A 93 -2.11 0.48 9.34
CA ILE A 93 -1.83 -0.01 7.98
C ILE A 93 -2.49 0.92 6.99
N LYS A 94 -1.73 1.57 6.13
CA LYS A 94 -2.26 2.40 5.04
C LYS A 94 -2.68 1.55 3.85
N VAL A 95 -3.85 1.83 3.28
CA VAL A 95 -4.46 1.05 2.20
C VAL A 95 -4.36 1.79 0.88
N HIS A 96 -3.64 1.19 -0.08
CA HIS A 96 -3.50 1.69 -1.45
C HIS A 96 -4.13 0.74 -2.44
N ILE A 97 -4.96 1.27 -3.34
CA ILE A 97 -5.71 0.46 -4.32
C ILE A 97 -5.17 0.68 -5.74
N TRP A 98 -4.89 -0.40 -6.46
CA TRP A 98 -4.34 -0.42 -7.81
C TRP A 98 -5.12 -1.38 -8.74
N THR A 99 -5.13 -1.22 -10.04
CA THR A 99 -4.88 0.02 -10.78
C THR A 99 -6.23 0.64 -11.10
N ILE A 100 -6.48 1.87 -10.69
CA ILE A 100 -7.80 2.52 -10.81
C ILE A 100 -7.70 3.65 -11.84
N ASN A 101 -8.39 3.47 -12.98
CA ASN A 101 -8.31 4.40 -14.11
C ASN A 101 -9.61 5.17 -14.41
N LYS A 102 -10.72 4.83 -13.73
CA LYS A 102 -12.01 5.50 -13.90
C LYS A 102 -12.23 6.53 -12.80
N SER A 103 -12.54 7.78 -13.17
CA SER A 103 -12.77 8.87 -12.21
C SER A 103 -13.90 8.57 -11.22
N SER A 104 -14.96 7.87 -11.64
CA SER A 104 -16.03 7.45 -10.75
C SER A 104 -15.58 6.48 -9.67
N GLU A 105 -14.69 5.53 -10.01
CA GLU A 105 -14.11 4.61 -9.04
C GLU A 105 -13.13 5.31 -8.10
N MET A 106 -12.33 6.27 -8.61
CA MET A 106 -11.46 7.11 -7.78
C MET A 106 -12.26 7.86 -6.72
N LYS A 107 -13.37 8.51 -7.13
CA LYS A 107 -14.28 9.23 -6.23
C LYS A 107 -14.80 8.31 -5.13
N ASN A 108 -15.33 7.15 -5.50
CA ASN A 108 -15.90 6.19 -4.55
C ASN A 108 -14.86 5.69 -3.54
N LEU A 109 -13.64 5.37 -3.99
CA LEU A 109 -12.57 4.90 -3.11
C LEU A 109 -12.09 5.98 -2.15
N ILE A 110 -11.99 7.23 -2.61
CA ILE A 110 -11.68 8.38 -1.76
C ILE A 110 -12.76 8.56 -0.69
N ASP A 111 -14.05 8.45 -1.07
CA ASP A 111 -15.18 8.57 -0.13
C ASP A 111 -15.21 7.42 0.89
N MET A 112 -14.74 6.25 0.50
CA MET A 112 -14.58 5.12 1.43
C MET A 112 -13.42 5.33 2.42
N GLY A 113 -12.50 6.26 2.14
CA GLY A 113 -11.37 6.58 3.02
C GLY A 113 -10.13 5.73 2.78
N VAL A 114 -9.85 5.32 1.53
CA VAL A 114 -8.55 4.72 1.19
C VAL A 114 -7.43 5.74 1.31
N ASP A 115 -6.24 5.30 1.71
CA ASP A 115 -5.09 6.20 1.92
C ASP A 115 -4.38 6.56 0.60
N GLY A 116 -4.54 5.74 -0.46
CA GLY A 116 -3.92 6.01 -1.74
C GLY A 116 -4.55 5.27 -2.92
N ILE A 117 -4.38 5.85 -4.09
CA ILE A 117 -4.81 5.28 -5.38
C ILE A 117 -3.62 5.26 -6.33
N MET A 118 -3.34 4.09 -6.90
CA MET A 118 -2.37 3.94 -7.99
C MET A 118 -3.13 3.90 -9.32
N THR A 119 -2.71 4.74 -10.27
CA THR A 119 -3.41 4.94 -11.53
C THR A 119 -2.44 5.25 -12.68
N ASP A 120 -2.78 4.81 -13.90
CA ASP A 120 -2.13 5.25 -15.14
C ASP A 120 -2.70 6.60 -15.63
N LYS A 121 -3.78 7.10 -15.00
CA LYS A 121 -4.50 8.34 -15.37
C LYS A 121 -4.30 9.43 -14.31
N CYS A 122 -3.04 9.82 -14.07
CA CYS A 122 -2.68 10.78 -13.02
C CYS A 122 -3.44 12.12 -13.14
N ARG A 123 -3.64 12.63 -14.39
CA ARG A 123 -4.40 13.86 -14.62
C ARG A 123 -5.84 13.73 -14.12
N ALA A 124 -6.53 12.61 -14.44
CA ALA A 124 -7.88 12.36 -13.99
C ALA A 124 -7.98 12.29 -12.46
N LEU A 125 -6.99 11.66 -11.79
CA LEU A 125 -6.93 11.63 -10.32
C LEU A 125 -6.76 13.03 -9.75
N LEU A 126 -5.87 13.84 -10.33
CA LEU A 126 -5.67 15.24 -9.88
C LEU A 126 -6.97 16.07 -10.02
N GLU A 127 -7.72 15.91 -11.12
CA GLU A 127 -9.02 16.58 -11.31
C GLU A 127 -10.03 16.14 -10.25
N VAL A 128 -10.09 14.85 -9.92
CA VAL A 128 -10.96 14.34 -8.86
C VAL A 128 -10.58 14.92 -7.51
N LEU A 129 -9.30 15.00 -7.18
CA LEU A 129 -8.82 15.58 -5.92
C LEU A 129 -9.09 17.07 -5.84
N LYS A 130 -8.91 17.83 -6.95
CA LYS A 130 -9.26 19.27 -7.03
C LYS A 130 -10.74 19.52 -6.76
N SER A 131 -11.60 18.72 -7.36
CA SER A 131 -13.06 18.88 -7.20
C SER A 131 -13.57 18.65 -5.76
N ARG A 132 -12.71 18.20 -4.86
CA ARG A 132 -13.04 17.86 -3.47
C ARG A 132 -12.23 18.62 -2.42
N ASP A 133 -11.59 19.73 -2.81
CA ASP A 133 -10.73 20.57 -1.96
C ASP A 133 -9.60 19.79 -1.22
N PHE A 134 -9.21 18.61 -1.74
CA PHE A 134 -8.11 17.84 -1.17
C PHE A 134 -6.73 18.41 -1.51
N ILE A 135 -6.65 19.36 -2.45
CA ILE A 135 -5.36 19.89 -2.96
C ILE A 135 -4.76 20.95 -2.05
N ASP A 136 -5.55 21.63 -1.22
CA ASP A 136 -5.03 22.59 -0.25
C ASP A 136 -4.38 21.96 0.98
N LYS A 137 -4.56 20.65 1.18
CA LYS A 137 -3.83 19.89 2.20
C LYS A 137 -2.71 19.13 1.50
N LYS A 138 -1.48 19.70 1.53
CA LYS A 138 -0.19 19.11 1.15
C LYS A 138 -0.28 17.67 0.63
N ILE A 139 -0.39 17.50 -0.69
CA ILE A 139 -0.24 16.18 -1.32
C ILE A 139 1.22 15.79 -1.16
N THR A 140 1.50 14.88 -0.24
CA THR A 140 2.82 14.27 -0.13
C THR A 140 2.89 13.15 -1.17
N LEU A 141 3.57 13.43 -2.28
CA LEU A 141 3.92 12.38 -3.24
C LEU A 141 5.03 11.53 -2.61
N GLU A 142 4.67 10.36 -2.12
CA GLU A 142 5.66 9.38 -1.65
C GLU A 142 6.09 8.51 -2.85
N PRO A 143 7.36 8.46 -3.20
CA PRO A 143 7.83 7.55 -4.24
C PRO A 143 7.82 6.10 -3.74
N PHE A 144 7.21 5.22 -4.50
CA PHE A 144 7.21 3.78 -4.24
C PHE A 144 8.17 3.07 -5.19
N LEU A 145 9.03 2.24 -4.65
CA LEU A 145 9.84 1.30 -5.41
C LEU A 145 9.29 -0.12 -5.20
N VAL A 146 8.88 -0.76 -6.30
CA VAL A 146 8.46 -2.18 -6.30
C VAL A 146 9.63 -3.01 -6.82
N ALA A 147 10.05 -3.98 -6.03
CA ALA A 147 11.16 -4.89 -6.36
C ALA A 147 10.67 -6.29 -6.72
#